data_58d01f89f0f3106e2fd0a3f798e43f63
#
_entry.id   58d01f89f0f3106e2fd0a3f798e43f63
#
_cell.length_a   1.000
_cell.length_b   1.000
_cell.length_c   1.000
_cell.angle_alpha   90.00
_cell.angle_beta   90.00
_cell.angle_gamma   90.00
#
_symmetry.space_group_name_H-M   'P 1'
#
loop_
_entity.id
_entity.type
_entity.pdbx_description
1 polymer ?
#
loop_
_entity_poly.entity_id
_entity_poly.type
_entity_poly.pdbx_seq_one_letter_code
_entity_poly.pdbx_strand_id
1 'polypeptide(L)'
;MKEQEREAYEYANAMPRNLFKALADFQQEVPVIHKGTTGYGYTYADLPAIFEAINPLMKKHGLGFTQLMQGTSLETRIFHVESGEYLQSFADIPQDVQLKGMNNFQVAGSAITYFRRYALSSALGLVTDKDTD
;
A
#
# COMPACT_ATOMS: atom_id res chain seq x y z
N MET A 1 -22.89 7.97 31.02
CA MET A 1 -21.85 7.13 30.43
C MET A 1 -20.50 7.55 30.99
N LYS A 2 -19.74 6.62 31.49
CA LYS A 2 -18.39 6.89 31.98
C LYS A 2 -17.50 7.28 30.82
N GLU A 3 -16.47 8.06 31.10
CA GLU A 3 -15.55 8.54 30.07
C GLU A 3 -14.92 7.39 29.25
N GLN A 4 -14.49 6.33 29.92
CA GLN A 4 -13.90 5.17 29.22
C GLN A 4 -14.91 4.47 28.31
N GLU A 5 -16.16 4.37 28.74
CA GLU A 5 -17.22 3.78 27.91
C GLU A 5 -17.54 4.67 26.70
N ARG A 6 -17.53 5.98 26.89
CA ARG A 6 -17.75 6.95 25.83
C ARG A 6 -16.62 6.88 24.79
N GLU A 7 -15.37 6.84 25.25
CA GLU A 7 -14.21 6.73 24.37
C GLU A 7 -14.26 5.43 23.55
N ALA A 8 -14.60 4.33 24.18
CA ALA A 8 -14.74 3.05 23.49
C ALA A 8 -15.87 3.08 22.45
N TYR A 9 -16.99 3.71 22.81
CA TYR A 9 -18.13 3.89 21.90
C TYR A 9 -17.75 4.75 20.71
N GLU A 10 -17.12 5.89 20.94
CA GLU A 10 -16.68 6.81 19.90
C GLU A 10 -15.66 6.12 18.97
N TYR A 11 -14.71 5.38 19.53
CA TYR A 11 -13.72 4.63 18.74
C TYR A 11 -14.40 3.59 17.85
N ALA A 12 -15.32 2.81 18.41
CA ALA A 12 -16.03 1.78 17.66
C ALA A 12 -16.86 2.38 16.51
N ASN A 13 -17.46 3.56 16.72
CA ASN A 13 -18.26 4.22 15.68
C ASN A 13 -17.39 4.95 14.65
N ALA A 14 -16.14 5.29 15.02
CA ALA A 14 -15.20 5.93 14.11
C ALA A 14 -14.46 4.91 13.24
N MET A 15 -14.63 3.61 13.48
CA MET A 15 -13.96 2.58 12.67
C MET A 15 -14.46 2.61 11.22
N PRO A 16 -13.54 2.48 10.25
CA PRO A 16 -13.90 2.54 8.83
C PRO A 16 -14.51 1.22 8.34
N ARG A 17 -15.70 0.91 8.81
CA ARG A 17 -16.35 -0.39 8.56
C ARG A 17 -16.66 -0.65 7.09
N ASN A 18 -17.06 0.38 6.35
CA ASN A 18 -17.34 0.23 4.92
C ASN A 18 -16.06 -0.06 4.15
N LEU A 19 -14.98 0.62 4.52
CA LEU A 19 -13.66 0.35 3.95
C LEU A 19 -13.20 -1.06 4.30
N PHE A 20 -13.33 -1.48 5.56
CA PHE A 20 -12.92 -2.82 6.00
C PHE A 20 -13.68 -3.90 5.24
N LYS A 21 -15.00 -3.73 5.06
CA LYS A 21 -15.80 -4.69 4.29
C LYS A 21 -15.34 -4.76 2.83
N ALA A 22 -15.19 -3.61 2.19
CA ALA A 22 -14.75 -3.55 0.80
C ALA A 22 -13.35 -4.15 0.63
N LEU A 23 -12.45 -3.87 1.56
CA LEU A 23 -11.09 -4.39 1.54
C LEU A 23 -11.08 -5.92 1.74
N ALA A 24 -11.88 -6.42 2.67
CA ALA A 24 -12.00 -7.86 2.88
C ALA A 24 -12.54 -8.58 1.65
N ASP A 25 -13.56 -8.03 1.01
CA ASP A 25 -14.13 -8.59 -0.22
C ASP A 25 -13.11 -8.55 -1.37
N PHE A 26 -12.37 -7.45 -1.49
CA PHE A 26 -11.28 -7.31 -2.46
C PHE A 26 -10.22 -8.41 -2.26
N GLN A 27 -9.81 -8.63 -1.02
CA GLN A 27 -8.76 -9.60 -0.69
C GLN A 27 -9.16 -11.03 -1.04
N GLN A 28 -10.45 -11.35 -1.05
CA GLN A 28 -10.92 -12.69 -1.45
C GLN A 28 -10.79 -12.93 -2.95
N GLU A 29 -10.74 -11.88 -3.75
CA GLU A 29 -10.72 -12.00 -5.21
C GLU A 29 -9.34 -11.74 -5.82
N VAL A 30 -8.47 -10.99 -5.13
CA VAL A 30 -7.17 -10.63 -5.70
C VAL A 30 -6.30 -11.89 -5.87
N PRO A 31 -5.74 -12.10 -7.08
CA PRO A 31 -4.88 -13.27 -7.30
C PRO A 31 -3.49 -13.06 -6.70
N VAL A 32 -2.75 -14.15 -6.59
CA VAL A 32 -1.31 -14.07 -6.33
C VAL A 32 -0.65 -13.37 -7.52
N ILE A 33 0.18 -12.39 -7.24
CA ILE A 33 0.85 -11.59 -8.27
C ILE A 33 2.23 -12.17 -8.52
N HIS A 34 2.51 -12.50 -9.78
CA HIS A 34 3.75 -13.18 -10.15
C HIS A 34 4.94 -12.22 -10.18
N LYS A 35 6.06 -12.68 -9.66
CA LYS A 35 7.34 -11.97 -9.68
C LYS A 35 7.99 -12.16 -11.03
N GLY A 36 7.81 -11.21 -11.94
CA GLY A 36 8.35 -11.30 -13.30
C GLY A 36 9.57 -10.43 -13.57
N THR A 37 9.90 -9.54 -12.64
CA THR A 37 10.98 -8.56 -12.84
C THR A 37 12.19 -8.93 -12.00
N THR A 38 13.39 -8.87 -12.60
CA THR A 38 14.64 -9.14 -11.92
C THR A 38 15.31 -7.84 -11.50
N GLY A 39 15.61 -7.73 -10.22
CA GLY A 39 16.37 -6.62 -9.65
C GLY A 39 17.74 -7.08 -9.17
N TYR A 40 18.30 -6.36 -8.20
CA TYR A 40 19.62 -6.68 -7.63
C TYR A 40 19.59 -7.97 -6.83
N GLY A 41 19.82 -9.10 -7.50
CA GLY A 41 19.89 -10.41 -6.85
C GLY A 41 18.57 -11.00 -6.41
N TYR A 42 17.44 -10.43 -6.82
CA TYR A 42 16.11 -10.92 -6.48
C TYR A 42 15.10 -10.62 -7.58
N THR A 43 13.98 -11.35 -7.57
CA THR A 43 12.85 -11.08 -8.46
C THR A 43 11.72 -10.46 -7.68
N TYR A 44 10.90 -9.66 -8.35
CA TYR A 44 9.77 -8.98 -7.72
C TYR A 44 8.65 -8.72 -8.73
N ALA A 45 7.44 -8.52 -8.22
CA ALA A 45 6.33 -8.01 -9.01
C ALA A 45 6.47 -6.49 -9.09
N ASP A 46 6.66 -5.94 -10.28
CA ASP A 46 6.81 -4.50 -10.46
C ASP A 46 5.47 -3.76 -10.33
N LEU A 47 5.53 -2.42 -10.26
CA LEU A 47 4.32 -1.61 -10.12
C LEU A 47 3.30 -1.84 -11.24
N PRO A 48 3.69 -1.91 -12.53
CA PRO A 48 2.71 -2.23 -13.57
C PRO A 48 2.00 -3.56 -13.36
N ALA A 49 2.72 -4.60 -12.94
CA ALA A 49 2.12 -5.91 -12.66
C ALA A 49 1.15 -5.84 -11.48
N ILE A 50 1.52 -5.11 -10.44
CA ILE A 50 0.65 -4.90 -9.28
C ILE A 50 -0.60 -4.13 -9.69
N PHE A 51 -0.47 -3.02 -10.40
CA PHE A 51 -1.60 -2.19 -10.81
C PHE A 51 -2.55 -2.95 -11.75
N GLU A 52 -2.02 -3.74 -12.66
CA GLU A 52 -2.82 -4.57 -13.55
C GLU A 52 -3.69 -5.55 -12.78
N ALA A 53 -3.14 -6.16 -11.74
CA ALA A 53 -3.86 -7.13 -10.91
C ALA A 53 -4.92 -6.46 -10.03
N ILE A 54 -4.63 -5.28 -9.45
CA ILE A 54 -5.49 -4.71 -8.42
C ILE A 54 -6.52 -3.72 -8.95
N ASN A 55 -6.21 -2.95 -10.00
CA ASN A 55 -7.07 -1.83 -10.40
C ASN A 55 -8.50 -2.26 -10.79
N PRO A 56 -8.72 -3.31 -11.58
CA PRO A 56 -10.08 -3.74 -11.89
C PRO A 56 -10.87 -4.14 -10.64
N LEU A 57 -10.22 -4.81 -9.70
CA LEU A 57 -10.86 -5.28 -8.48
C LEU A 57 -11.10 -4.14 -7.49
N MET A 58 -10.18 -3.20 -7.40
CA MET A 58 -10.39 -2.01 -6.58
C MET A 58 -11.59 -1.22 -7.09
N LYS A 59 -11.70 -1.04 -8.39
CA LYS A 59 -12.87 -0.40 -9.00
C LYS A 59 -14.15 -1.14 -8.66
N LYS A 60 -14.13 -2.46 -8.76
CA LYS A 60 -15.30 -3.31 -8.46
C LYS A 60 -15.77 -3.12 -7.02
N HIS A 61 -14.85 -2.99 -6.08
CA HIS A 61 -15.15 -2.88 -4.66
C HIS A 61 -15.20 -1.44 -4.13
N GLY A 62 -15.14 -0.45 -5.01
CA GLY A 62 -15.23 0.95 -4.62
C GLY A 62 -14.03 1.45 -3.85
N LEU A 63 -12.88 0.90 -4.10
CA LEU A 63 -11.62 1.26 -3.43
C LEU A 63 -10.73 2.09 -4.34
N GLY A 64 -9.96 2.98 -3.71
CA GLY A 64 -8.91 3.73 -4.39
C GLY A 64 -7.70 3.87 -3.48
N PHE A 65 -6.62 4.40 -4.03
CA PHE A 65 -5.42 4.66 -3.24
C PHE A 65 -4.68 5.87 -3.79
N THR A 66 -3.90 6.50 -2.92
CA THR A 66 -2.92 7.52 -3.29
C THR A 66 -1.62 7.25 -2.58
N GLN A 67 -0.52 7.61 -3.26
CA GLN A 67 0.81 7.55 -2.67
C GLN A 67 1.50 8.88 -2.92
N LEU A 68 1.56 9.70 -1.89
CA LEU A 68 2.02 11.08 -1.96
C LEU A 68 3.31 11.25 -1.18
N MET A 69 4.26 11.95 -1.79
CA MET A 69 5.47 12.35 -1.07
C MET A 69 5.16 13.53 -0.18
N GLN A 70 5.51 13.41 1.10
CA GLN A 70 5.44 14.49 2.07
C GLN A 70 6.84 14.66 2.68
N GLY A 71 7.61 15.59 2.15
CA GLY A 71 9.02 15.69 2.50
C GLY A 71 9.78 14.44 2.10
N THR A 72 10.37 13.75 3.08
CA THR A 72 11.09 12.49 2.85
C THR A 72 10.27 11.25 3.16
N SER A 73 8.99 11.42 3.47
CA SER A 73 8.07 10.31 3.74
C SER A 73 7.15 10.07 2.57
N LEU A 74 6.84 8.80 2.34
CA LEU A 74 5.82 8.38 1.40
C LEU A 74 4.55 8.04 2.19
N GLU A 75 3.47 8.78 1.93
CA GLU A 75 2.17 8.46 2.50
C GLU A 75 1.42 7.54 1.55
N THR A 76 0.97 6.40 2.05
CA THR A 76 0.08 5.50 1.32
C THR A 76 -1.29 5.56 1.98
N ARG A 77 -2.30 5.89 1.19
CA ARG A 77 -3.67 6.00 1.67
C ARG A 77 -4.57 5.12 0.82
N ILE A 78 -5.29 4.22 1.49
CA ILE A 78 -6.34 3.40 0.87
C ILE A 78 -7.67 3.99 1.30
N PHE A 79 -8.58 4.23 0.37
CA PHE A 79 -9.86 4.85 0.70
C PHE A 79 -11.03 4.13 0.03
N HIS A 80 -12.18 4.26 0.67
CA HIS A 80 -13.46 3.81 0.16
C HIS A 80 -14.18 5.00 -0.47
N VAL A 81 -14.46 4.90 -1.76
CA VAL A 81 -14.95 6.04 -2.55
C VAL A 81 -16.27 6.58 -2.03
N GLU A 82 -17.21 5.69 -1.76
CA GLU A 82 -18.57 6.09 -1.38
C GLU A 82 -18.61 6.73 0.01
N SER A 83 -17.94 6.11 1.00
CA SER A 83 -18.00 6.58 2.38
C SER A 83 -16.97 7.65 2.73
N GLY A 84 -15.88 7.72 1.95
CA GLY A 84 -14.75 8.60 2.26
C GLY A 84 -13.87 8.09 3.38
N GLU A 85 -14.14 6.91 3.91
CA GLU A 85 -13.31 6.29 4.93
C GLU A 85 -11.95 5.92 4.35
N TYR A 86 -10.90 5.98 5.17
CA TYR A 86 -9.56 5.67 4.69
C TYR A 86 -8.65 5.11 5.78
N LEU A 87 -7.62 4.41 5.34
CA LEU A 87 -6.47 4.02 6.13
C LEU A 87 -5.25 4.71 5.55
N GLN A 88 -4.29 5.06 6.40
CA GLN A 88 -3.06 5.68 5.94
C GLN A 88 -1.87 5.10 6.68
N SER A 89 -0.74 5.10 6.01
CA SER A 89 0.54 4.73 6.59
C SER A 89 1.64 5.60 6.00
N PHE A 90 2.75 5.71 6.72
CA PHE A 90 3.90 6.50 6.28
C PHE A 90 5.14 5.62 6.27
N ALA A 91 5.95 5.78 5.25
CA ALA A 91 7.24 5.13 5.15
C ALA A 91 8.30 6.21 4.93
N ASP A 92 9.31 6.24 5.79
CA ASP A 92 10.43 7.18 5.64
C ASP A 92 11.41 6.62 4.63
N ILE A 93 11.71 7.43 3.61
CA ILE A 93 12.63 7.02 2.57
C ILE A 93 14.04 7.39 3.01
N PRO A 94 14.97 6.40 3.06
CA PRO A 94 16.36 6.69 3.43
C PRO A 94 17.00 7.69 2.49
N GLN A 95 17.75 8.67 3.05
CA GLN A 95 18.32 9.77 2.29
C GLN A 95 19.81 9.57 1.97
N ASP A 96 20.51 8.77 2.75
CA ASP A 96 21.96 8.63 2.65
C ASP A 96 22.40 7.34 1.99
N VAL A 97 21.56 6.81 1.11
CA VAL A 97 21.88 5.58 0.39
C VAL A 97 22.66 5.93 -0.87
N GLN A 98 23.78 5.23 -1.09
CA GLN A 98 24.56 5.32 -2.31
C GLN A 98 24.56 3.97 -3.00
N LEU A 99 24.24 3.97 -4.29
CA LEU A 99 24.24 2.76 -5.10
C LEU A 99 25.23 2.95 -6.24
N LYS A 100 26.03 1.90 -6.47
CA LYS A 100 27.08 1.91 -7.50
C LYS A 100 26.45 2.13 -8.88
N GLY A 101 27.02 3.09 -9.62
CA GLY A 101 26.55 3.39 -10.97
C GLY A 101 25.33 4.29 -11.05
N MET A 102 24.86 4.80 -9.91
CA MET A 102 23.70 5.69 -9.87
C MET A 102 24.06 7.06 -9.31
N ASN A 103 23.47 8.13 -9.87
CA ASN A 103 23.53 9.46 -9.28
C ASN A 103 22.44 9.60 -8.20
N ASN A 104 22.47 10.73 -7.47
CA ASN A 104 21.55 10.95 -6.36
C ASN A 104 20.08 10.93 -6.78
N PHE A 105 19.75 11.45 -7.96
CA PHE A 105 18.37 11.44 -8.44
C PHE A 105 17.90 10.04 -8.79
N GLN A 106 18.77 9.21 -9.37
CA GLN A 106 18.45 7.83 -9.68
C GLN A 106 18.24 7.02 -8.42
N VAL A 107 19.07 7.22 -7.40
CA VAL A 107 18.92 6.54 -6.11
C VAL A 107 17.60 6.93 -5.46
N ALA A 108 17.28 8.22 -5.43
CA ALA A 108 16.01 8.70 -4.86
C ALA A 108 14.80 8.10 -5.60
N GLY A 109 14.82 8.11 -6.92
CA GLY A 109 13.75 7.53 -7.73
C GLY A 109 13.57 6.03 -7.50
N SER A 110 14.67 5.30 -7.42
CA SER A 110 14.64 3.85 -7.12
C SER A 110 14.08 3.57 -5.73
N ALA A 111 14.47 4.38 -4.74
CA ALA A 111 13.97 4.25 -3.38
C ALA A 111 12.45 4.50 -3.32
N ILE A 112 11.97 5.53 -3.97
CA ILE A 112 10.54 5.83 -4.02
C ILE A 112 9.77 4.68 -4.63
N THR A 113 10.23 4.13 -5.78
CA THR A 113 9.58 3.01 -6.43
C THR A 113 9.56 1.77 -5.54
N TYR A 114 10.67 1.48 -4.87
CA TYR A 114 10.77 0.37 -3.93
C TYR A 114 9.73 0.49 -2.82
N PHE A 115 9.67 1.64 -2.16
CA PHE A 115 8.74 1.87 -1.06
C PHE A 115 7.28 1.93 -1.52
N ARG A 116 7.02 2.42 -2.74
CA ARG A 116 5.67 2.37 -3.31
C ARG A 116 5.17 0.93 -3.43
N ARG A 117 6.01 0.02 -3.93
CA ARG A 117 5.64 -1.41 -4.04
C ARG A 117 5.33 -2.00 -2.68
N TYR A 118 6.22 -1.83 -1.72
CA TYR A 118 6.07 -2.44 -0.40
C TYR A 118 4.91 -1.85 0.38
N ALA A 119 4.78 -0.54 0.40
CA ALA A 119 3.71 0.12 1.14
C ALA A 119 2.33 -0.24 0.60
N LEU A 120 2.18 -0.25 -0.73
CA LEU A 120 0.92 -0.60 -1.36
C LEU A 120 0.57 -2.07 -1.15
N SER A 121 1.54 -2.95 -1.36
CA SER A 121 1.34 -4.39 -1.18
C SER A 121 0.98 -4.73 0.25
N SER A 122 1.64 -4.12 1.22
CA SER A 122 1.34 -4.32 2.64
C SER A 122 -0.04 -3.82 3.01
N ALA A 123 -0.39 -2.63 2.54
CA ALA A 123 -1.68 -2.01 2.87
C ALA A 123 -2.87 -2.82 2.32
N LEU A 124 -2.72 -3.38 1.13
CA LEU A 124 -3.78 -4.15 0.48
C LEU A 124 -3.74 -5.65 0.80
N GLY A 125 -2.72 -6.11 1.51
CA GLY A 125 -2.57 -7.54 1.83
C GLY A 125 -2.28 -8.39 0.61
N LEU A 126 -1.50 -7.88 -0.34
CA LEU A 126 -1.19 -8.61 -1.56
C LEU A 126 -0.18 -9.73 -1.30
N VAL A 127 -0.36 -10.84 -2.01
CA VAL A 127 0.55 -11.97 -1.97
C VAL A 127 1.23 -12.07 -3.34
N THR A 128 2.56 -12.08 -3.32
CA THR A 128 3.34 -12.35 -4.52
C THR A 128 3.80 -13.81 -4.49
N ASP A 129 4.39 -14.30 -5.54
CA ASP A 129 4.79 -15.69 -5.65
C ASP A 129 5.46 -16.24 -4.41
N LYS A 130 6.24 -16.97 -4.17
CA LYS A 130 6.87 -17.42 -2.93
C LYS A 130 7.51 -16.25 -2.19
N ASP A 131 7.02 -16.00 -0.99
CA ASP A 131 7.79 -15.23 -0.04
C ASP A 131 8.97 -16.07 0.39
N THR A 132 10.14 -15.66 0.01
CA THR A 132 11.37 -16.25 0.52
C THR A 132 11.88 -15.36 1.65
N ASP A 133 11.78 -15.87 2.82
CA ASP A 133 12.35 -15.21 3.99
C ASP A 133 13.88 -15.19 3.92
#